data_49213e9e07af47486d1417dcca4a7454
#
_entry.id   49213e9e07af47486d1417dcca4a7454
#
_cell.length_a   1.000
_cell.length_b   1.000
_cell.length_c   1.000
_cell.angle_alpha   90.00
_cell.angle_beta   90.00
_cell.angle_gamma   90.00
#
_symmetry.space_group_name_H-M   'P 1'
#
loop_
_entity.id
_entity.type
_entity.pdbx_description
1 polymer ?
#
loop_
_entity_poly.entity_id
_entity_poly.type
_entity_poly.pdbx_seq_one_letter_code
_entity_poly.pdbx_strand_id
1 'polypeptide(L)'
;MCGIVGYVGKRDCTEVLLNGLGKLEYRGYDSAGIAVFQDGKITVAKSKGRLKDLEEKMEREGRPFGHVGIGHTRWATHGEPSDVNAHPHSGGRVTIVHNGIIENYKELKDFLAGKGVTFTSDTDTEVVAKLLDYRYNGSPIQTISETVRDLEGSYSLGIIFADHPEQVYACLLYT
;
A
#
# COMPACT_ATOMS: atom_id res chain seq x y z
N MET A 1 -5.20 14.73 -5.02
CA MET A 1 -4.67 14.22 -3.72
C MET A 1 -5.25 12.85 -3.46
N CYS A 2 -4.43 11.92 -2.98
CA CYS A 2 -4.83 10.54 -2.73
C CYS A 2 -5.59 10.36 -1.41
N GLY A 3 -6.30 9.23 -1.24
CA GLY A 3 -6.96 8.84 -0.01
C GLY A 3 -6.41 7.54 0.55
N ILE A 4 -6.18 7.48 1.87
CA ILE A 4 -5.80 6.26 2.59
C ILE A 4 -6.88 5.90 3.59
N VAL A 5 -7.21 4.62 3.68
CA VAL A 5 -8.06 4.04 4.72
C VAL A 5 -7.35 2.81 5.29
N GLY A 6 -7.33 2.70 6.61
CA GLY A 6 -6.87 1.50 7.32
C GLY A 6 -7.97 1.02 8.26
N TYR A 7 -8.08 -0.28 8.45
CA TYR A 7 -9.06 -0.87 9.34
C TYR A 7 -8.51 -2.09 10.07
N VAL A 8 -8.80 -2.13 11.37
CA VAL A 8 -8.68 -3.31 12.23
C VAL A 8 -9.97 -3.41 13.04
N GLY A 9 -10.64 -4.55 13.01
CA GLY A 9 -11.90 -4.69 13.77
C GLY A 9 -12.62 -6.00 13.52
N LYS A 10 -13.91 -6.06 13.90
CA LYS A 10 -14.71 -7.27 13.84
C LYS A 10 -15.59 -7.39 12.59
N ARG A 11 -15.75 -6.29 11.84
CA ARG A 11 -16.56 -6.28 10.61
C ARG A 11 -15.73 -6.74 9.42
N ASP A 12 -16.40 -7.04 8.32
CA ASP A 12 -15.72 -7.23 7.03
C ASP A 12 -14.91 -5.97 6.67
N CYS A 13 -13.60 -6.16 6.64
CA CYS A 13 -12.63 -5.11 6.35
C CYS A 13 -12.84 -4.54 4.94
N THR A 14 -13.14 -5.37 3.95
CA THR A 14 -13.34 -4.94 2.57
C THR A 14 -14.48 -3.94 2.46
N GLU A 15 -15.60 -4.22 3.12
CA GLU A 15 -16.74 -3.28 3.13
C GLU A 15 -16.36 -1.93 3.76
N VAL A 16 -15.65 -1.96 4.90
CA VAL A 16 -15.22 -0.74 5.59
C VAL A 16 -14.26 0.07 4.75
N LEU A 17 -13.28 -0.60 4.10
CA LEU A 17 -12.30 0.05 3.22
C LEU A 17 -13.00 0.70 2.02
N LEU A 18 -13.87 -0.02 1.31
CA LEU A 18 -14.59 0.52 0.15
C LEU A 18 -15.48 1.71 0.52
N ASN A 19 -16.23 1.62 1.62
CA ASN A 19 -17.02 2.74 2.13
C ASN A 19 -16.17 3.97 2.48
N GLY A 20 -15.01 3.75 3.10
CA GLY A 20 -14.06 4.83 3.43
C GLY A 20 -13.45 5.46 2.17
N LEU A 21 -13.00 4.64 1.23
CA LEU A 21 -12.43 5.09 -0.05
C LEU A 21 -13.45 5.84 -0.89
N GLY A 22 -14.72 5.41 -0.92
CA GLY A 22 -15.81 6.10 -1.61
C GLY A 22 -15.99 7.54 -1.13
N LYS A 23 -15.79 7.81 0.16
CA LYS A 23 -15.82 9.17 0.73
C LYS A 23 -14.61 10.01 0.34
N LEU A 24 -13.52 9.38 -0.09
CA LEU A 24 -12.25 10.03 -0.47
C LEU A 24 -12.03 10.07 -1.98
N GLU A 25 -12.90 9.45 -2.79
CA GLU A 25 -12.74 9.34 -4.24
C GLU A 25 -12.65 10.69 -4.95
N TYR A 26 -13.32 11.72 -4.43
CA TYR A 26 -13.22 13.08 -4.96
C TYR A 26 -11.79 13.64 -4.95
N ARG A 27 -10.88 13.04 -4.16
CA ARG A 27 -9.47 13.42 -4.03
C ARG A 27 -8.55 12.67 -4.98
N GLY A 28 -8.95 11.48 -5.46
CA GLY A 28 -8.16 10.65 -6.37
C GLY A 28 -9.04 9.57 -6.99
N TYR A 29 -8.98 9.42 -8.31
CA TYR A 29 -9.88 8.54 -9.08
C TYR A 29 -9.21 7.92 -10.31
N ASP A 30 -7.88 7.91 -10.38
CA ASP A 30 -7.16 7.29 -11.51
C ASP A 30 -6.89 5.80 -11.32
N SER A 31 -6.81 5.38 -10.07
CA SER A 31 -6.75 3.98 -9.69
C SER A 31 -7.13 3.80 -8.22
N ALA A 32 -7.57 2.60 -7.87
CA ALA A 32 -7.93 2.24 -6.51
C ALA A 32 -7.45 0.81 -6.17
N GLY A 33 -7.29 0.53 -4.90
CA GLY A 33 -7.00 -0.83 -4.45
C GLY A 33 -7.05 -0.99 -2.95
N ILE A 34 -7.14 -2.25 -2.56
CA ILE A 34 -7.16 -2.69 -1.16
C ILE A 34 -6.21 -3.86 -0.96
N ALA A 35 -5.70 -4.00 0.25
CA ALA A 35 -5.01 -5.18 0.73
C ALA A 35 -5.67 -5.64 2.01
N VAL A 36 -6.06 -6.90 2.07
CA VAL A 36 -6.81 -7.51 3.18
C VAL A 36 -6.07 -8.74 3.66
N PHE A 37 -5.92 -8.88 4.96
CA PHE A 37 -5.40 -10.10 5.54
C PHE A 37 -6.49 -11.16 5.56
N GLN A 38 -6.30 -12.24 4.79
CA GLN A 38 -7.22 -13.33 4.58
C GLN A 38 -6.48 -14.67 4.58
N ASP A 39 -6.97 -15.67 5.34
CA ASP A 39 -6.46 -17.05 5.32
C ASP A 39 -4.93 -17.18 5.46
N GLY A 40 -4.35 -16.41 6.38
CA GLY A 40 -2.92 -16.46 6.67
C GLY A 40 -2.02 -15.70 5.68
N LYS A 41 -2.59 -14.93 4.76
CA LYS A 41 -1.84 -14.13 3.76
C LYS A 41 -2.50 -12.77 3.50
N ILE A 42 -1.75 -11.88 2.90
CA ILE A 42 -2.29 -10.60 2.40
C ILE A 42 -2.78 -10.81 0.96
N THR A 43 -4.07 -10.57 0.74
CA THR A 43 -4.69 -10.59 -0.58
C THR A 43 -4.85 -9.15 -1.07
N VAL A 44 -4.32 -8.86 -2.26
CA VAL A 44 -4.36 -7.53 -2.88
C VAL A 44 -5.32 -7.55 -4.06
N ALA A 45 -6.25 -6.59 -4.07
CA ALA A 45 -7.09 -6.29 -5.23
C ALA A 45 -6.88 -4.82 -5.61
N LYS A 46 -6.55 -4.57 -6.88
CA LYS A 46 -6.32 -3.21 -7.39
C LYS A 46 -6.71 -3.08 -8.85
N SER A 47 -7.15 -1.90 -9.24
CA SER A 47 -7.63 -1.59 -10.58
C SER A 47 -7.27 -0.17 -10.97
N LYS A 48 -6.92 0.01 -12.24
CA LYS A 48 -6.97 1.32 -12.90
C LYS A 48 -8.43 1.78 -12.96
N GLY A 49 -8.65 3.09 -12.84
CA GLY A 49 -9.97 3.70 -12.91
C GLY A 49 -10.54 4.02 -11.53
N ARG A 50 -11.84 4.15 -11.46
CA ARG A 50 -12.58 4.55 -10.26
C ARG A 50 -12.75 3.38 -9.28
N LEU A 51 -13.22 3.68 -8.08
CA LEU A 51 -13.53 2.67 -7.08
C LEU A 51 -14.53 1.62 -7.60
N LYS A 52 -15.49 2.04 -8.43
CA LYS A 52 -16.44 1.13 -9.10
C LYS A 52 -15.73 0.08 -9.96
N ASP A 53 -14.67 0.45 -10.68
CA ASP A 53 -13.91 -0.48 -11.53
C ASP A 53 -13.22 -1.55 -10.67
N LEU A 54 -12.74 -1.17 -9.47
CA LEU A 54 -12.20 -2.10 -8.49
C LEU A 54 -13.28 -3.04 -7.95
N GLU A 55 -14.47 -2.53 -7.62
CA GLU A 55 -15.60 -3.34 -7.13
C GLU A 55 -16.03 -4.37 -8.18
N GLU A 56 -16.22 -3.95 -9.44
CA GLU A 56 -16.56 -4.85 -10.55
C GLU A 56 -15.47 -5.91 -10.80
N LYS A 57 -14.20 -5.54 -10.64
CA LYS A 57 -13.08 -6.49 -10.73
C LYS A 57 -13.15 -7.54 -9.63
N MET A 58 -13.38 -7.12 -8.39
CA MET A 58 -13.50 -8.04 -7.24
C MET A 58 -14.72 -8.96 -7.34
N GLU A 59 -15.83 -8.51 -7.95
CA GLU A 59 -16.99 -9.36 -8.21
C GLU A 59 -16.66 -10.51 -9.18
N ARG A 60 -15.79 -10.26 -10.16
CA ARG A 60 -15.37 -11.28 -11.14
C ARG A 60 -14.27 -12.20 -10.64
N GLU A 61 -13.30 -11.65 -9.91
CA GLU A 61 -12.05 -12.36 -9.55
C GLU A 61 -12.07 -12.93 -8.13
N GLY A 62 -13.05 -12.52 -7.33
CA GLY A 62 -13.19 -12.88 -5.91
C GLY A 62 -12.94 -11.67 -5.01
N ARG A 63 -13.91 -11.42 -4.14
CA ARG A 63 -13.86 -10.35 -3.15
C ARG A 63 -13.07 -10.83 -1.92
N PRO A 64 -11.97 -10.14 -1.54
CA PRO A 64 -11.25 -10.48 -0.32
C PRO A 64 -12.16 -10.28 0.90
N PHE A 65 -12.00 -11.14 1.88
CA PHE A 65 -12.73 -11.07 3.16
C PHE A 65 -11.73 -11.17 4.32
N GLY A 66 -11.88 -10.31 5.31
CA GLY A 66 -11.01 -10.32 6.49
C GLY A 66 -11.37 -9.23 7.48
N HIS A 67 -10.52 -9.06 8.50
CA HIS A 67 -10.74 -8.15 9.61
C HIS A 67 -9.68 -7.05 9.71
N VAL A 68 -8.64 -7.15 8.91
CA VAL A 68 -7.52 -6.20 8.87
C VAL A 68 -7.18 -5.88 7.43
N GLY A 69 -6.98 -4.61 7.13
CA GLY A 69 -6.56 -4.20 5.80
C GLY A 69 -6.31 -2.71 5.66
N ILE A 70 -5.79 -2.38 4.49
CA ILE A 70 -5.48 -1.02 4.05
C ILE A 70 -6.04 -0.81 2.64
N GLY A 71 -6.40 0.42 2.32
CA GLY A 71 -6.92 0.78 1.01
C GLY A 71 -6.48 2.16 0.57
N HIS A 72 -6.53 2.40 -0.73
CA HIS A 72 -6.03 3.61 -1.36
C HIS A 72 -6.85 4.00 -2.58
N THR A 73 -7.08 5.30 -2.74
CA THR A 73 -7.49 5.93 -4.01
C THR A 73 -6.38 6.85 -4.46
N ARG A 74 -5.92 6.68 -5.71
CA ARG A 74 -4.73 7.33 -6.24
C ARG A 74 -5.07 8.53 -7.12
N TRP A 75 -4.22 9.56 -7.02
CA TRP A 75 -4.00 10.58 -8.02
C TRP A 75 -2.53 10.46 -8.44
N ALA A 76 -2.27 10.03 -9.66
CA ALA A 76 -0.92 9.69 -10.11
C ALA A 76 0.04 10.88 -10.02
N THR A 77 1.20 10.64 -9.40
CA THR A 77 2.35 11.54 -9.37
C THR A 77 3.55 10.90 -10.06
N HIS A 78 3.78 9.59 -9.82
CA HIS A 78 4.83 8.78 -10.41
C HIS A 78 4.25 7.52 -11.04
N GLY A 79 4.56 7.27 -12.32
CA GLY A 79 4.03 6.16 -13.10
C GLY A 79 2.60 6.41 -13.62
N GLU A 80 2.33 6.01 -14.85
CA GLU A 80 1.00 6.13 -15.47
C GLU A 80 -0.06 5.33 -14.70
N PRO A 81 -1.34 5.77 -14.73
CA PRO A 81 -2.44 4.99 -14.18
C PRO A 81 -2.53 3.60 -14.83
N SER A 82 -2.29 2.56 -14.03
CA SER A 82 -2.36 1.16 -14.44
C SER A 82 -2.63 0.28 -13.23
N ASP A 83 -3.05 -0.96 -13.46
CA ASP A 83 -3.20 -1.94 -12.39
C ASP A 83 -1.88 -2.19 -11.64
N VAL A 84 -0.76 -2.16 -12.36
CA VAL A 84 0.59 -2.38 -11.78
C VAL A 84 1.00 -1.23 -10.88
N ASN A 85 0.77 0.01 -11.32
CA ASN A 85 1.14 1.23 -10.56
C ASN A 85 0.09 1.64 -9.51
N ALA A 86 -1.09 1.01 -9.49
CA ALA A 86 -2.08 1.21 -8.45
C ALA A 86 -1.56 0.71 -7.08
N HIS A 87 -1.97 1.39 -6.00
CA HIS A 87 -1.72 0.94 -4.64
C HIS A 87 -2.78 -0.10 -4.20
N PRO A 88 -2.46 -0.99 -3.26
CA PRO A 88 -1.21 -1.17 -2.49
C PRO A 88 -0.05 -1.78 -3.27
N HIS A 89 1.18 -1.60 -2.74
CA HIS A 89 2.40 -2.27 -3.19
C HIS A 89 2.92 -3.23 -2.14
N SER A 90 3.43 -4.39 -2.59
CA SER A 90 3.98 -5.43 -1.70
C SER A 90 5.48 -5.62 -1.93
N GLY A 91 6.22 -5.74 -0.83
CA GLY A 91 7.62 -6.18 -0.83
C GLY A 91 7.76 -7.71 -0.82
N GLY A 92 6.75 -8.38 -0.31
CA GLY A 92 6.67 -9.81 -0.02
C GLY A 92 5.89 -10.00 1.28
N ARG A 93 6.54 -9.86 2.44
CA ARG A 93 5.89 -9.91 3.77
C ARG A 93 5.23 -8.59 4.18
N VAL A 94 5.63 -7.49 3.58
CA VAL A 94 5.14 -6.14 3.89
C VAL A 94 4.33 -5.60 2.73
N THR A 95 3.15 -5.05 3.02
CA THR A 95 2.30 -4.39 2.02
C THR A 95 1.94 -3.00 2.51
N ILE A 96 2.03 -2.00 1.62
CA ILE A 96 1.85 -0.60 1.97
C ILE A 96 0.94 0.15 1.01
N VAL A 97 0.35 1.22 1.53
CA VAL A 97 -0.23 2.34 0.76
C VAL A 97 0.50 3.62 1.14
N HIS A 98 0.58 4.57 0.21
CA HIS A 98 1.37 5.78 0.38
C HIS A 98 0.69 6.99 -0.23
N ASN A 99 0.69 8.09 0.49
CA ASN A 99 0.40 9.43 0.00
C ASN A 99 1.65 10.30 0.15
N GLY A 100 1.99 11.05 -0.87
CA GLY A 100 3.15 11.95 -0.87
C GLY A 100 4.17 11.60 -1.94
N ILE A 101 5.41 11.98 -1.69
CA ILE A 101 6.54 11.76 -2.59
C ILE A 101 7.75 11.35 -1.76
N ILE A 102 8.42 10.28 -2.17
CA ILE A 102 9.73 9.87 -1.65
C ILE A 102 10.78 10.40 -2.61
N GLU A 103 11.45 11.47 -2.22
CA GLU A 103 12.34 12.24 -3.11
C GLU A 103 13.59 11.44 -3.50
N ASN A 104 14.16 10.69 -2.58
CA ASN A 104 15.34 9.86 -2.78
C ASN A 104 15.05 8.43 -3.27
N TYR A 105 13.85 8.17 -3.82
CA TYR A 105 13.45 6.80 -4.23
C TYR A 105 14.38 6.16 -5.26
N LYS A 106 15.03 6.95 -6.13
CA LYS A 106 15.96 6.42 -7.13
C LYS A 106 17.21 5.82 -6.51
N GLU A 107 17.80 6.50 -5.54
CA GLU A 107 18.98 6.03 -4.79
C GLU A 107 18.66 4.74 -4.02
N LEU A 108 17.48 4.70 -3.39
CA LEU A 108 17.00 3.52 -2.66
C LEU A 108 16.71 2.35 -3.63
N LYS A 109 16.17 2.63 -4.81
CA LYS A 109 15.94 1.64 -5.87
C LYS A 109 17.24 1.03 -6.35
N ASP A 110 18.25 1.86 -6.64
CA ASP A 110 19.57 1.43 -7.09
C ASP A 110 20.28 0.59 -6.00
N PHE A 111 20.20 1.01 -4.75
CA PHE A 111 20.69 0.22 -3.61
C PHE A 111 20.05 -1.18 -3.56
N LEU A 112 18.73 -1.26 -3.63
CA LEU A 112 17.99 -2.52 -3.58
C LEU A 112 18.25 -3.38 -4.81
N ALA A 113 18.34 -2.80 -6.00
CA ALA A 113 18.71 -3.51 -7.23
C ALA A 113 20.11 -4.13 -7.13
N GLY A 114 21.07 -3.43 -6.52
CA GLY A 114 22.40 -3.95 -6.19
C GLY A 114 22.39 -5.12 -5.19
N LYS A 115 21.29 -5.31 -4.44
CA LYS A 115 21.03 -6.47 -3.57
C LYS A 115 20.20 -7.57 -4.23
N GLY A 116 19.91 -7.46 -5.53
CA GLY A 116 19.14 -8.44 -6.29
C GLY A 116 17.63 -8.30 -6.20
N VAL A 117 17.14 -7.19 -5.63
CA VAL A 117 15.69 -6.92 -5.56
C VAL A 117 15.19 -6.45 -6.92
N THR A 118 14.09 -7.03 -7.39
CA THR A 118 13.44 -6.68 -8.66
C THR A 118 12.19 -5.82 -8.43
N PHE A 119 11.88 -4.97 -9.40
CA PHE A 119 10.74 -4.06 -9.37
C PHE A 119 9.80 -4.33 -10.53
N THR A 120 8.51 -4.14 -10.31
CA THR A 120 7.46 -4.37 -11.30
C THR A 120 6.73 -3.09 -11.70
N SER A 121 6.74 -2.08 -10.84
CA SER A 121 6.09 -0.79 -11.05
C SER A 121 7.08 0.35 -11.20
N ASP A 122 6.56 1.50 -11.65
CA ASP A 122 7.31 2.75 -11.78
C ASP A 122 7.15 3.66 -10.57
N THR A 123 6.55 3.15 -9.46
CA THR A 123 6.20 3.96 -8.30
C THR A 123 7.33 4.01 -7.27
N ASP A 124 7.50 5.15 -6.64
CA ASP A 124 8.32 5.33 -5.44
C ASP A 124 7.83 4.45 -4.27
N THR A 125 6.53 4.19 -4.22
CA THR A 125 5.89 3.36 -3.20
C THR A 125 6.37 1.91 -3.22
N GLU A 126 6.56 1.30 -4.40
CA GLU A 126 7.11 -0.06 -4.47
C GLU A 126 8.52 -0.11 -3.87
N VAL A 127 9.32 0.94 -4.09
CA VAL A 127 10.67 1.02 -3.51
C VAL A 127 10.62 0.99 -1.98
N VAL A 128 9.69 1.73 -1.37
CA VAL A 128 9.50 1.72 0.08
C VAL A 128 9.01 0.35 0.57
N ALA A 129 8.05 -0.28 -0.14
CA ALA A 129 7.57 -1.63 0.21
C ALA A 129 8.71 -2.66 0.20
N LYS A 130 9.55 -2.62 -0.83
CA LYS A 130 10.71 -3.50 -0.98
C LYS A 130 11.80 -3.21 0.06
N LEU A 131 12.02 -1.94 0.42
CA LEU A 131 12.97 -1.56 1.46
C LEU A 131 12.55 -2.04 2.84
N LEU A 132 11.26 -1.89 3.17
CA LEU A 132 10.68 -2.43 4.40
C LEU A 132 10.83 -3.95 4.46
N ASP A 133 10.50 -4.66 3.38
CA ASP A 133 10.64 -6.13 3.33
C ASP A 133 12.10 -6.59 3.42
N TYR A 134 13.03 -5.89 2.76
CA TYR A 134 14.47 -6.17 2.81
C TYR A 134 15.03 -6.05 4.24
N ARG A 135 14.56 -5.06 5.01
CA ARG A 135 14.99 -4.81 6.40
C ARG A 135 14.24 -5.62 7.43
N TYR A 136 13.13 -6.24 7.04
CA TYR A 136 12.24 -6.88 7.99
C TYR A 136 12.92 -8.05 8.72
N ASN A 137 13.00 -7.93 10.04
CA ASN A 137 13.67 -8.87 10.95
C ASN A 137 12.70 -9.54 11.94
N GLY A 138 11.38 -9.43 11.72
CA GLY A 138 10.33 -9.92 12.63
C GLY A 138 9.80 -8.86 13.60
N SER A 139 10.34 -7.64 13.58
CA SER A 139 9.87 -6.52 14.41
C SER A 139 9.35 -5.38 13.51
N PRO A 140 8.02 -5.24 13.31
CA PRO A 140 7.45 -4.19 12.47
C PRO A 140 7.86 -2.79 12.86
N ILE A 141 7.75 -2.43 14.15
CA ILE A 141 8.04 -1.08 14.64
C ILE A 141 9.51 -0.73 14.43
N GLN A 142 10.43 -1.66 14.71
CA GLN A 142 11.85 -1.44 14.47
C GLN A 142 12.12 -1.26 12.98
N THR A 143 11.57 -2.14 12.14
CA THR A 143 11.72 -2.07 10.68
C THR A 143 11.23 -0.74 10.12
N ILE A 144 10.04 -0.29 10.54
CA ILE A 144 9.49 1.01 10.14
C ILE A 144 10.40 2.14 10.61
N SER A 145 10.79 2.15 11.89
CA SER A 145 11.64 3.19 12.47
C SER A 145 13.00 3.32 11.79
N GLU A 146 13.63 2.20 11.43
CA GLU A 146 14.90 2.21 10.69
C GLU A 146 14.71 2.67 9.25
N THR A 147 13.60 2.27 8.61
CA THR A 147 13.34 2.61 7.21
C THR A 147 13.04 4.09 7.05
N VAL A 148 12.19 4.68 7.89
CA VAL A 148 11.81 6.10 7.78
C VAL A 148 12.96 7.07 8.00
N ARG A 149 14.06 6.66 8.63
CA ARG A 149 15.26 7.49 8.77
C ARG A 149 15.99 7.74 7.46
N ASP A 150 15.82 6.83 6.50
CA ASP A 150 16.46 6.93 5.19
C ASP A 150 15.51 7.44 4.11
N LEU A 151 14.23 7.67 4.42
CA LEU A 151 13.29 8.25 3.49
C LEU A 151 13.35 9.77 3.55
N GLU A 152 13.49 10.40 2.39
CA GLU A 152 13.42 11.84 2.23
C GLU A 152 12.12 12.25 1.55
N GLY A 153 11.51 13.34 2.02
CA GLY A 153 10.27 13.88 1.45
C GLY A 153 9.12 13.97 2.45
N SER A 154 7.95 14.35 1.96
CA SER A 154 6.72 14.46 2.75
C SER A 154 5.78 13.32 2.39
N TYR A 155 5.42 12.50 3.37
CA TYR A 155 4.66 11.27 3.10
C TYR A 155 3.77 10.80 4.26
N SER A 156 2.78 9.99 3.91
CA SER A 156 1.95 9.21 4.83
C SER A 156 1.92 7.76 4.37
N LEU A 157 2.17 6.83 5.26
CA LEU A 157 2.17 5.39 4.99
C LEU A 157 1.10 4.68 5.81
N GLY A 158 0.37 3.76 5.17
CA GLY A 158 -0.38 2.70 5.83
C GLY A 158 0.30 1.37 5.53
N ILE A 159 0.58 0.56 6.54
CA ILE A 159 1.45 -0.62 6.43
C ILE A 159 0.80 -1.81 7.14
N ILE A 160 0.85 -2.99 6.51
CA ILE A 160 0.50 -4.27 7.11
C ILE A 160 1.61 -5.30 6.88
N PHE A 161 1.80 -6.18 7.84
CA PHE A 161 2.79 -7.28 7.79
C PHE A 161 2.08 -8.63 7.82
N ALA A 162 2.52 -9.55 6.98
CA ALA A 162 1.87 -10.85 6.80
C ALA A 162 1.87 -11.73 8.06
N ASP A 163 2.86 -11.57 8.92
CA ASP A 163 3.01 -12.29 10.20
C ASP A 163 2.44 -11.54 11.42
N HIS A 164 1.82 -10.35 11.18
CA HIS A 164 1.12 -9.56 12.20
C HIS A 164 -0.34 -9.28 11.77
N PRO A 165 -1.19 -10.33 11.74
CA PRO A 165 -2.52 -10.30 11.10
C PRO A 165 -3.55 -9.43 11.82
N GLU A 166 -3.26 -8.93 13.00
CA GLU A 166 -4.18 -8.12 13.81
C GLU A 166 -3.75 -6.65 13.90
N GLN A 167 -2.80 -6.21 13.07
CA GLN A 167 -2.19 -4.89 13.21
C GLN A 167 -2.13 -4.13 11.90
N VAL A 168 -2.46 -2.84 11.97
CA VAL A 168 -2.19 -1.84 10.93
C VAL A 168 -1.28 -0.79 11.53
N TYR A 169 -0.25 -0.42 10.80
CA TYR A 169 0.68 0.62 11.20
C TYR A 169 0.48 1.86 10.33
N ALA A 170 0.54 3.03 10.95
CA ALA A 170 0.49 4.32 10.27
C ALA A 170 1.74 5.13 10.60
N CYS A 171 2.36 5.68 9.58
CA CYS A 171 3.49 6.60 9.71
C CYS A 171 3.17 7.89 8.97
N LEU A 172 3.36 9.02 9.64
CA LEU A 172 3.14 10.36 9.10
C LEU A 172 4.42 11.15 9.28
N LEU A 173 4.98 11.67 8.18
CA LEU A 173 6.07 12.61 8.21
C LEU A 173 5.68 13.85 7.41
N TYR A 174 5.66 14.99 8.08
CA TYR A 174 5.51 16.32 7.49
C TYR A 174 6.76 17.12 7.83
N THR A 175 7.59 17.38 6.86
CA THR A 175 8.74 18.29 6.95
C THR A 175 8.43 19.62 6.29
#